data_7c3cc6f4c5a0c276a8ec2f79217c1eed
#
_entry.id   7c3cc6f4c5a0c276a8ec2f79217c1eed
#
_cell.length_a   1.000
_cell.length_b   1.000
_cell.length_c   1.000
_cell.angle_alpha   90.00
_cell.angle_beta   90.00
_cell.angle_gamma   90.00
#
_symmetry.space_group_name_H-M   'P 1'
#
loop_
_entity.id
_entity.type
_entity.pdbx_description
1 polymer ?
#
loop_
_entity_poly.entity_id
_entity_poly.type
_entity_poly.pdbx_seq_one_letter_code
_entity_poly.pdbx_strand_id
1 'polypeptide(L)'
;MKRFLSTFVFYLTLFMGQSMAGIFNPEVHTLPNGLQIIVVPNDIAPIVSIGILYKVGTADDPLPLMGISHFLEHMMFKGTKTVSASEFKKIILRHGGSTNAATSFDYTIYETEIAKEYLELILKLEADRMANLSFTEEEIKSEKDVVFEERRMRVENHPFGQAYEVLLKALSWYHPYGIPPIGYPHHIQNYSFETVHNHYKTWYTPNNAIIIIAGKTSLAEVKPIVERYFGDLPSRTIPARQRFTEPTHQGITQHIEQKNPRNSLIMLNWYYNAPNHRVGETKHYYPLIVLSQILGGNSTTEFYRFLVEEKKLALSVRSSYEGDSYDPRSFGISATLSPNMDVAVFKKALSDYLKGILEKGVSEEELRKAKRDLLAQLAFIRDGNNSTLSVFTSLASGFSIEQIEKWADYIQAVTLEEVHAAAKVALSDLPVATMDLHPG
;
A
#
# COMPACT_ATOMS: atom_id res chain seq x y z
N MET A 1 -36.40 72.88 -4.43
CA MET A 1 -36.75 71.45 -4.36
C MET A 1 -35.80 70.68 -5.30
N LYS A 2 -34.67 70.16 -4.81
CA LYS A 2 -33.75 69.34 -5.61
C LYS A 2 -33.89 67.90 -5.13
N ARG A 3 -34.28 66.98 -6.04
CA ARG A 3 -34.34 65.55 -5.80
C ARG A 3 -32.95 64.95 -5.93
N PHE A 4 -32.42 64.35 -4.86
CA PHE A 4 -31.26 63.49 -4.90
C PHE A 4 -31.70 62.07 -5.31
N LEU A 5 -31.22 61.60 -6.46
CA LEU A 5 -31.29 60.21 -6.86
C LEU A 5 -30.03 59.52 -6.30
N SER A 6 -30.24 58.60 -5.35
CA SER A 6 -29.16 57.74 -4.83
C SER A 6 -29.10 56.49 -5.69
N THR A 7 -27.99 56.37 -6.44
CA THR A 7 -27.67 55.15 -7.24
C THR A 7 -27.00 54.13 -6.35
N PHE A 8 -27.67 53.07 -6.02
CA PHE A 8 -27.12 51.93 -5.26
C PHE A 8 -26.41 51.02 -6.27
N VAL A 9 -25.07 51.02 -6.25
CA VAL A 9 -24.26 50.08 -7.05
C VAL A 9 -24.14 48.79 -6.27
N PHE A 10 -24.77 47.73 -6.76
CA PHE A 10 -24.68 46.38 -6.24
C PHE A 10 -23.36 45.75 -6.79
N TYR A 11 -22.33 45.67 -5.96
CA TYR A 11 -21.14 44.86 -6.27
C TYR A 11 -21.51 43.39 -6.10
N LEU A 12 -21.77 42.72 -7.21
CA LEU A 12 -21.86 41.26 -7.28
C LEU A 12 -20.43 40.73 -7.26
N THR A 13 -19.88 40.40 -6.09
CA THR A 13 -18.62 39.64 -5.98
C THR A 13 -18.91 38.22 -6.45
N LEU A 14 -18.54 37.94 -7.70
CA LEU A 14 -18.37 36.57 -8.18
C LEU A 14 -17.25 35.92 -7.35
N PHE A 15 -17.63 35.15 -6.36
CA PHE A 15 -16.73 34.10 -5.84
C PHE A 15 -16.57 33.05 -6.95
N MET A 16 -15.62 33.27 -7.86
CA MET A 16 -15.06 32.18 -8.63
C MET A 16 -14.38 31.25 -7.60
N GLY A 17 -15.03 30.12 -7.31
CA GLY A 17 -14.40 29.04 -6.60
C GLY A 17 -13.13 28.71 -7.38
N GLN A 18 -11.97 29.07 -6.84
CA GLN A 18 -10.71 28.52 -7.32
C GLN A 18 -10.82 27.03 -7.06
N SER A 19 -11.03 26.26 -8.12
CA SER A 19 -10.71 24.84 -8.09
C SER A 19 -9.27 24.74 -7.65
N MET A 20 -9.03 24.33 -6.42
CA MET A 20 -7.65 24.05 -5.97
C MET A 20 -7.11 23.02 -6.95
N ALA A 21 -5.98 23.32 -7.56
CA ALA A 21 -5.30 22.35 -8.41
C ALA A 21 -5.08 21.09 -7.59
N GLY A 22 -5.38 19.92 -8.16
CA GLY A 22 -5.16 18.64 -7.49
C GLY A 22 -3.68 18.45 -7.12
N ILE A 23 -3.39 17.50 -6.26
CA ILE A 23 -2.02 17.28 -5.75
C ILE A 23 -1.12 16.78 -6.86
N PHE A 24 -1.60 15.82 -7.64
CA PHE A 24 -0.83 15.17 -8.71
C PHE A 24 -1.26 15.62 -10.11
N ASN A 25 -2.48 16.14 -10.26
CA ASN A 25 -3.10 16.55 -11.53
C ASN A 25 -2.94 15.48 -12.63
N PRO A 26 -3.38 14.23 -12.39
CA PRO A 26 -3.21 13.15 -13.35
C PRO A 26 -4.07 13.36 -14.59
N GLU A 27 -3.49 13.13 -15.74
CA GLU A 27 -4.18 13.01 -17.03
C GLU A 27 -4.63 11.56 -17.20
N VAL A 28 -5.93 11.32 -17.45
CA VAL A 28 -6.51 9.97 -17.45
C VAL A 28 -7.20 9.66 -18.77
N HIS A 29 -7.00 8.46 -19.28
CA HIS A 29 -7.71 7.93 -20.43
C HIS A 29 -7.96 6.43 -20.29
N THR A 30 -9.07 5.94 -20.83
CA THR A 30 -9.38 4.50 -20.87
C THR A 30 -9.54 4.08 -22.31
N LEU A 31 -8.80 3.05 -22.73
CA LEU A 31 -8.90 2.48 -24.06
C LEU A 31 -10.21 1.67 -24.22
N PRO A 32 -10.67 1.42 -25.48
CA PRO A 32 -11.85 0.60 -25.72
C PRO A 32 -11.80 -0.81 -25.12
N ASN A 33 -10.61 -1.39 -24.98
CA ASN A 33 -10.40 -2.70 -24.35
C ASN A 33 -10.37 -2.64 -22.80
N GLY A 34 -10.64 -1.47 -22.19
CA GLY A 34 -10.72 -1.28 -20.75
C GLY A 34 -9.38 -0.98 -20.06
N LEU A 35 -8.25 -0.92 -20.77
CA LEU A 35 -6.97 -0.51 -20.20
C LEU A 35 -7.02 0.96 -19.80
N GLN A 36 -6.75 1.25 -18.53
CA GLN A 36 -6.67 2.62 -18.03
C GLN A 36 -5.23 3.14 -18.14
N ILE A 37 -5.08 4.38 -18.56
CA ILE A 37 -3.81 5.12 -18.62
C ILE A 37 -3.92 6.30 -17.66
N ILE A 38 -2.93 6.45 -16.79
CA ILE A 38 -2.79 7.57 -15.88
C ILE A 38 -1.40 8.15 -16.08
N VAL A 39 -1.33 9.40 -16.47
CA VAL A 39 -0.07 10.13 -16.63
C VAL A 39 -0.04 11.25 -15.57
N VAL A 40 1.02 11.29 -14.79
CA VAL A 40 1.30 12.35 -13.81
C VAL A 40 2.52 13.13 -14.30
N PRO A 41 2.30 14.27 -14.98
CA PRO A 41 3.40 15.07 -15.50
C PRO A 41 4.29 15.61 -14.38
N ASN A 42 5.62 15.44 -14.53
CA ASN A 42 6.62 15.96 -13.61
C ASN A 42 7.88 16.35 -14.38
N ASP A 43 8.18 17.65 -14.42
CA ASP A 43 9.28 18.20 -15.22
C ASP A 43 10.62 18.31 -14.47
N ILE A 44 10.74 17.74 -13.27
CA ILE A 44 11.94 17.85 -12.43
C ILE A 44 13.18 17.24 -13.12
N ALA A 45 13.02 16.09 -13.78
CA ALA A 45 14.11 15.40 -14.45
C ALA A 45 13.65 14.76 -15.78
N PRO A 46 14.56 14.55 -16.75
CA PRO A 46 14.22 13.90 -18.04
C PRO A 46 14.09 12.38 -17.93
N ILE A 47 13.45 11.92 -16.87
CA ILE A 47 13.18 10.51 -16.58
C ILE A 47 11.67 10.27 -16.47
N VAL A 48 11.27 9.03 -16.66
CA VAL A 48 9.91 8.53 -16.43
C VAL A 48 9.95 7.28 -15.59
N SER A 49 9.02 7.17 -14.67
CA SER A 49 8.70 5.93 -13.96
C SER A 49 7.39 5.37 -14.53
N ILE A 50 7.43 4.12 -14.98
CA ILE A 50 6.33 3.42 -15.65
C ILE A 50 5.92 2.28 -14.74
N GLY A 51 4.67 2.25 -14.32
CA GLY A 51 4.07 1.17 -13.56
C GLY A 51 2.98 0.46 -14.37
N ILE A 52 3.06 -0.86 -14.49
CA ILE A 52 1.95 -1.68 -14.97
C ILE A 52 1.33 -2.38 -13.76
N LEU A 53 0.20 -1.86 -13.33
CA LEU A 53 -0.54 -2.35 -12.18
C LEU A 53 -1.65 -3.31 -12.62
N TYR A 54 -1.59 -4.55 -12.17
CA TYR A 54 -2.67 -5.52 -12.31
C TYR A 54 -3.50 -5.55 -11.02
N LYS A 55 -4.84 -5.45 -11.16
CA LYS A 55 -5.79 -5.49 -10.03
C LYS A 55 -6.03 -6.93 -9.58
N VAL A 56 -4.96 -7.62 -9.21
CA VAL A 56 -4.92 -8.98 -8.67
C VAL A 56 -3.73 -9.12 -7.75
N GLY A 57 -3.97 -9.65 -6.56
CA GLY A 57 -2.94 -9.94 -5.59
C GLY A 57 -3.22 -11.27 -4.90
N THR A 58 -2.44 -11.59 -3.88
CA THR A 58 -2.52 -12.91 -3.26
C THR A 58 -3.82 -13.18 -2.52
N ALA A 59 -4.61 -12.16 -2.21
CA ALA A 59 -5.95 -12.34 -1.66
C ALA A 59 -7.00 -12.77 -2.71
N ASP A 60 -6.65 -12.75 -4.00
CA ASP A 60 -7.48 -13.24 -5.10
C ASP A 60 -7.07 -14.67 -5.52
N ASP A 61 -6.05 -15.24 -4.88
CA ASP A 61 -5.53 -16.56 -5.21
C ASP A 61 -6.50 -17.67 -4.77
N PRO A 62 -6.64 -18.76 -5.54
CA PRO A 62 -7.38 -19.94 -5.09
C PRO A 62 -6.74 -20.54 -3.84
N LEU A 63 -7.56 -20.94 -2.85
CA LEU A 63 -7.07 -21.49 -1.57
C LEU A 63 -5.97 -22.57 -1.70
N PRO A 64 -6.04 -23.56 -2.61
CA PRO A 64 -4.98 -24.55 -2.75
C PRO A 64 -3.68 -24.00 -3.34
N LEU A 65 -3.70 -22.75 -3.88
CA LEU A 65 -2.63 -22.13 -4.65
C LEU A 65 -2.26 -20.76 -4.13
N MET A 66 -2.51 -20.48 -2.84
CA MET A 66 -2.20 -19.18 -2.24
C MET A 66 -0.73 -18.82 -2.43
N GLY A 67 -0.46 -17.59 -2.90
CA GLY A 67 0.87 -17.12 -3.30
C GLY A 67 1.17 -17.29 -4.80
N ILE A 68 0.22 -17.84 -5.60
CA ILE A 68 0.44 -18.00 -7.05
C ILE A 68 0.56 -16.65 -7.77
N SER A 69 -0.06 -15.57 -7.27
CA SER A 69 0.14 -14.22 -7.79
C SER A 69 1.60 -13.76 -7.64
N HIS A 70 2.21 -14.01 -6.49
CA HIS A 70 3.64 -13.73 -6.26
C HIS A 70 4.53 -14.64 -7.13
N PHE A 71 4.18 -15.92 -7.23
CA PHE A 71 4.90 -16.83 -8.11
C PHE A 71 4.81 -16.41 -9.59
N LEU A 72 3.65 -15.95 -10.04
CA LEU A 72 3.49 -15.41 -11.41
C LEU A 72 4.31 -14.13 -11.60
N GLU A 73 4.46 -13.29 -10.58
CA GLU A 73 5.38 -12.13 -10.63
C GLU A 73 6.79 -12.58 -11.05
N HIS A 74 7.33 -13.63 -10.42
CA HIS A 74 8.62 -14.22 -10.81
C HIS A 74 8.61 -14.73 -12.25
N MET A 75 7.55 -15.46 -12.62
CA MET A 75 7.44 -16.03 -13.97
C MET A 75 7.33 -14.97 -15.05
N MET A 76 6.82 -13.77 -14.76
CA MET A 76 6.77 -12.65 -15.70
C MET A 76 8.16 -12.20 -16.18
N PHE A 77 9.21 -12.54 -15.48
CA PHE A 77 10.59 -12.27 -15.88
C PHE A 77 11.24 -13.41 -16.69
N LYS A 78 10.52 -14.50 -16.99
CA LYS A 78 11.04 -15.62 -17.79
C LYS A 78 11.05 -15.34 -19.28
N GLY A 79 10.40 -14.26 -19.73
CA GLY A 79 10.45 -13.79 -21.10
C GLY A 79 9.18 -14.06 -21.90
N THR A 80 9.27 -13.79 -23.18
CA THR A 80 8.20 -13.96 -24.15
C THR A 80 8.74 -14.76 -25.34
N LYS A 81 7.90 -14.97 -26.34
CA LYS A 81 8.35 -15.57 -27.63
C LYS A 81 9.38 -14.72 -28.37
N THR A 82 9.42 -13.41 -28.10
CA THR A 82 10.27 -12.44 -28.81
C THR A 82 11.45 -11.94 -27.97
N VAL A 83 11.35 -11.96 -26.65
CA VAL A 83 12.37 -11.45 -25.72
C VAL A 83 12.64 -12.51 -24.66
N SER A 84 13.87 -13.02 -24.60
CA SER A 84 14.24 -14.02 -23.59
C SER A 84 14.31 -13.42 -22.18
N ALA A 85 14.25 -14.27 -21.16
CA ALA A 85 14.33 -13.90 -19.74
C ALA A 85 15.53 -12.97 -19.41
N SER A 86 16.70 -13.32 -19.89
CA SER A 86 17.91 -12.54 -19.62
C SER A 86 17.95 -11.22 -20.40
N GLU A 87 17.26 -11.12 -21.51
CA GLU A 87 17.33 -9.96 -22.39
C GLU A 87 16.43 -8.81 -21.90
N PHE A 88 15.26 -9.09 -21.36
CA PHE A 88 14.37 -8.06 -20.82
C PHE A 88 15.09 -7.13 -19.83
N LYS A 89 15.67 -7.70 -18.78
CA LYS A 89 16.39 -6.92 -17.77
C LYS A 89 17.65 -6.26 -18.33
N LYS A 90 18.37 -6.95 -19.25
CA LYS A 90 19.57 -6.40 -19.89
C LYS A 90 19.25 -5.18 -20.77
N ILE A 91 18.12 -5.19 -21.51
CA ILE A 91 17.68 -4.04 -22.31
C ILE A 91 17.52 -2.81 -21.40
N ILE A 92 16.80 -2.94 -20.29
CA ILE A 92 16.56 -1.84 -19.37
C ILE A 92 17.89 -1.31 -18.79
N LEU A 93 18.74 -2.22 -18.29
CA LEU A 93 20.04 -1.85 -17.71
C LEU A 93 21.00 -1.20 -18.69
N ARG A 94 21.05 -1.65 -19.98
CA ARG A 94 21.86 -1.03 -21.04
C ARG A 94 21.47 0.41 -21.32
N HIS A 95 20.22 0.76 -21.09
CA HIS A 95 19.70 2.12 -21.26
C HIS A 95 19.69 2.92 -19.94
N GLY A 96 20.43 2.45 -18.92
CA GLY A 96 20.58 3.15 -17.63
C GLY A 96 19.33 3.13 -16.74
N GLY A 97 18.34 2.31 -17.08
CA GLY A 97 17.11 2.16 -16.31
C GLY A 97 17.22 1.12 -15.18
N SER A 98 16.23 1.10 -14.34
CA SER A 98 16.02 0.07 -13.31
C SER A 98 14.61 -0.50 -13.44
N THR A 99 14.43 -1.76 -13.05
CA THR A 99 13.12 -2.42 -13.05
C THR A 99 12.95 -3.26 -11.78
N ASN A 100 11.75 -3.28 -11.28
CA ASN A 100 11.34 -4.04 -10.10
C ASN A 100 9.90 -4.51 -10.26
N ALA A 101 9.45 -5.39 -9.36
CA ALA A 101 8.07 -5.77 -9.22
C ALA A 101 7.71 -6.00 -7.75
N ALA A 102 6.44 -5.95 -7.44
CA ALA A 102 5.94 -6.24 -6.11
C ALA A 102 4.52 -6.82 -6.19
N THR A 103 4.28 -7.87 -5.41
CA THR A 103 2.95 -8.45 -5.21
C THR A 103 2.48 -8.16 -3.78
N SER A 104 1.34 -7.49 -3.70
CA SER A 104 0.60 -7.25 -2.46
C SER A 104 -0.56 -8.25 -2.34
N PHE A 105 -1.38 -8.08 -1.30
CA PHE A 105 -2.63 -8.81 -1.17
C PHE A 105 -3.64 -8.46 -2.27
N ASP A 106 -3.65 -7.22 -2.76
CA ASP A 106 -4.72 -6.69 -3.61
C ASP A 106 -4.26 -6.35 -5.03
N TYR A 107 -2.95 -6.33 -5.29
CA TYR A 107 -2.40 -5.98 -6.59
C TYR A 107 -1.03 -6.59 -6.83
N THR A 108 -0.64 -6.60 -8.10
CA THR A 108 0.73 -6.85 -8.55
C THR A 108 1.15 -5.69 -9.45
N ILE A 109 2.32 -5.09 -9.21
CA ILE A 109 2.85 -3.98 -10.00
C ILE A 109 4.23 -4.32 -10.55
N TYR A 110 4.49 -3.91 -11.79
CA TYR A 110 5.79 -3.96 -12.45
C TYR A 110 6.23 -2.54 -12.73
N GLU A 111 7.38 -2.17 -12.24
CA GLU A 111 7.88 -0.79 -12.27
C GLU A 111 9.18 -0.72 -13.06
N THR A 112 9.31 0.29 -13.90
CA THR A 112 10.55 0.60 -14.61
C THR A 112 10.80 2.10 -14.57
N GLU A 113 11.97 2.49 -14.10
CA GLU A 113 12.44 3.87 -14.18
C GLU A 113 13.53 3.98 -15.26
N ILE A 114 13.39 4.95 -16.15
CA ILE A 114 14.28 5.08 -17.31
C ILE A 114 14.25 6.52 -17.88
N ALA A 115 15.25 6.89 -18.68
CA ALA A 115 15.22 8.14 -19.44
C ALA A 115 14.01 8.18 -20.38
N LYS A 116 13.36 9.35 -20.49
CA LYS A 116 12.12 9.58 -21.27
C LYS A 116 12.20 9.04 -22.69
N GLU A 117 13.34 9.14 -23.34
CA GLU A 117 13.55 8.69 -24.73
C GLU A 117 13.30 7.19 -24.96
N TYR A 118 13.34 6.38 -23.89
CA TYR A 118 13.08 4.94 -23.92
C TYR A 118 11.66 4.55 -23.49
N LEU A 119 10.78 5.52 -23.22
CA LEU A 119 9.38 5.28 -22.82
C LEU A 119 8.66 4.30 -23.79
N GLU A 120 8.74 4.55 -25.10
CA GLU A 120 8.11 3.68 -26.09
C GLU A 120 8.68 2.26 -26.07
N LEU A 121 10.00 2.10 -25.89
CA LEU A 121 10.64 0.80 -25.77
C LEU A 121 10.08 -0.01 -24.59
N ILE A 122 9.93 0.62 -23.41
CA ILE A 122 9.40 -0.06 -22.25
C ILE A 122 7.94 -0.43 -22.45
N LEU A 123 7.10 0.47 -22.95
CA LEU A 123 5.69 0.17 -23.22
C LEU A 123 5.52 -0.97 -24.21
N LYS A 124 6.38 -1.06 -25.23
CA LYS A 124 6.40 -2.18 -26.17
C LYS A 124 6.74 -3.50 -25.48
N LEU A 125 7.75 -3.51 -24.62
CA LEU A 125 8.17 -4.70 -23.87
C LEU A 125 7.09 -5.16 -22.89
N GLU A 126 6.41 -4.23 -22.23
CA GLU A 126 5.31 -4.52 -21.30
C GLU A 126 4.07 -5.07 -22.02
N ALA A 127 3.73 -4.52 -23.18
CA ALA A 127 2.64 -5.05 -24.02
C ALA A 127 2.93 -6.49 -24.49
N ASP A 128 4.16 -6.77 -24.89
CA ASP A 128 4.58 -8.14 -25.26
C ASP A 128 4.49 -9.09 -24.07
N ARG A 129 4.92 -8.65 -22.89
CA ARG A 129 4.85 -9.43 -21.65
C ARG A 129 3.40 -9.69 -21.21
N MET A 130 2.51 -8.70 -21.33
CA MET A 130 1.06 -8.86 -21.07
C MET A 130 0.40 -9.86 -22.01
N ALA A 131 0.82 -9.91 -23.29
CA ALA A 131 0.17 -10.72 -24.32
C ALA A 131 0.78 -12.12 -24.50
N ASN A 132 2.11 -12.22 -24.43
CA ASN A 132 2.90 -13.31 -24.97
C ASN A 132 3.86 -13.96 -23.97
N LEU A 133 3.61 -13.80 -22.67
CA LEU A 133 4.42 -14.47 -21.63
C LEU A 133 4.56 -15.95 -21.98
N SER A 134 5.79 -16.46 -21.97
CA SER A 134 6.11 -17.83 -22.31
C SER A 134 7.10 -18.41 -21.32
N PHE A 135 6.79 -19.56 -20.78
CA PHE A 135 7.65 -20.32 -19.86
C PHE A 135 7.38 -21.81 -20.02
N THR A 136 8.28 -22.62 -19.48
CA THR A 136 8.24 -24.08 -19.54
C THR A 136 7.96 -24.69 -18.18
N GLU A 137 7.65 -26.00 -18.12
CA GLU A 137 7.53 -26.75 -16.87
C GLU A 137 8.84 -26.80 -16.09
N GLU A 138 9.98 -26.88 -16.78
CA GLU A 138 11.32 -26.84 -16.18
C GLU A 138 11.61 -25.50 -15.54
N GLU A 139 11.17 -24.38 -16.15
CA GLU A 139 11.32 -23.06 -15.56
C GLU A 139 10.44 -22.90 -14.32
N ILE A 140 9.23 -23.44 -14.30
CA ILE A 140 8.37 -23.48 -13.11
C ILE A 140 9.07 -24.27 -11.99
N LYS A 141 9.58 -25.45 -12.30
CA LYS A 141 10.29 -26.27 -11.32
C LYS A 141 11.50 -25.53 -10.73
N SER A 142 12.31 -24.92 -11.59
CA SER A 142 13.46 -24.13 -11.16
C SER A 142 13.05 -22.91 -10.33
N GLU A 143 11.98 -22.22 -10.70
CA GLU A 143 11.52 -21.03 -9.99
C GLU A 143 10.89 -21.34 -8.62
N LYS A 144 10.27 -22.52 -8.47
CA LYS A 144 9.86 -22.99 -7.13
C LYS A 144 11.03 -23.02 -6.16
N ASP A 145 12.19 -23.52 -6.58
CA ASP A 145 13.38 -23.56 -5.74
C ASP A 145 13.84 -22.13 -5.35
N VAL A 146 13.76 -21.17 -6.29
CA VAL A 146 14.05 -19.76 -6.02
C VAL A 146 13.10 -19.19 -4.97
N VAL A 147 11.79 -19.41 -5.12
CA VAL A 147 10.78 -18.92 -4.17
C VAL A 147 10.91 -19.62 -2.80
N PHE A 148 11.30 -20.91 -2.75
CA PHE A 148 11.63 -21.57 -1.49
C PHE A 148 12.83 -20.95 -0.79
N GLU A 149 13.89 -20.58 -1.53
CA GLU A 149 15.04 -19.88 -0.95
C GLU A 149 14.66 -18.48 -0.46
N GLU A 150 13.86 -17.77 -1.23
CA GLU A 150 13.32 -16.45 -0.79
C GLU A 150 12.50 -16.59 0.50
N ARG A 151 11.61 -17.57 0.58
CA ARG A 151 10.84 -17.86 1.78
C ARG A 151 11.74 -18.20 2.96
N ARG A 152 12.77 -19.02 2.72
CA ARG A 152 13.76 -19.35 3.75
C ARG A 152 14.45 -18.11 4.30
N MET A 153 14.86 -17.18 3.40
CA MET A 153 15.51 -15.94 3.81
C MET A 153 14.57 -14.97 4.53
N ARG A 154 13.34 -14.79 4.01
CA ARG A 154 12.40 -13.78 4.53
C ARG A 154 11.61 -14.25 5.74
N VAL A 155 11.30 -15.54 5.84
CA VAL A 155 10.44 -16.09 6.88
C VAL A 155 11.22 -17.04 7.79
N GLU A 156 11.72 -18.18 7.28
CA GLU A 156 12.19 -19.27 8.12
C GLU A 156 13.49 -18.95 8.87
N ASN A 157 14.38 -18.16 8.27
CA ASN A 157 15.63 -17.70 8.89
C ASN A 157 15.52 -16.34 9.57
N HIS A 158 14.35 -15.70 9.53
CA HIS A 158 14.14 -14.36 10.08
C HIS A 158 13.16 -14.41 11.26
N PRO A 159 13.58 -14.14 12.51
CA PRO A 159 12.72 -14.27 13.69
C PRO A 159 11.42 -13.45 13.57
N PHE A 160 11.52 -12.20 13.13
CA PHE A 160 10.34 -11.38 12.89
C PHE A 160 9.45 -11.96 11.79
N GLY A 161 10.03 -12.52 10.72
CA GLY A 161 9.29 -13.14 9.62
C GLY A 161 8.44 -14.31 10.08
N GLN A 162 8.99 -15.18 10.94
CA GLN A 162 8.26 -16.31 11.55
C GLN A 162 7.09 -15.83 12.40
N ALA A 163 7.34 -14.86 13.28
CA ALA A 163 6.31 -14.31 14.16
C ALA A 163 5.24 -13.55 13.35
N TYR A 164 5.64 -12.84 12.30
CA TYR A 164 4.73 -12.10 11.42
C TYR A 164 3.79 -13.04 10.65
N GLU A 165 4.27 -14.20 10.19
CA GLU A 165 3.42 -15.21 9.54
C GLU A 165 2.32 -15.72 10.50
N VAL A 166 2.67 -15.99 11.76
CA VAL A 166 1.69 -16.36 12.80
C VAL A 166 0.74 -15.19 13.09
N LEU A 167 1.26 -13.97 13.13
CA LEU A 167 0.47 -12.76 13.34
C LEU A 167 -0.57 -12.55 12.24
N LEU A 168 -0.21 -12.68 10.97
CA LEU A 168 -1.16 -12.56 9.87
C LEU A 168 -2.35 -13.51 10.08
N LYS A 169 -2.07 -14.74 10.49
CA LYS A 169 -3.12 -15.72 10.78
C LYS A 169 -3.94 -15.37 12.02
N ALA A 170 -3.32 -14.79 13.03
CA ALA A 170 -4.01 -14.30 14.23
C ALA A 170 -4.95 -13.11 13.93
N LEU A 171 -4.58 -12.25 12.98
CA LEU A 171 -5.38 -11.11 12.56
C LEU A 171 -6.50 -11.48 11.57
N SER A 172 -6.34 -12.57 10.83
CA SER A 172 -7.25 -12.95 9.74
C SER A 172 -7.36 -14.49 9.66
N TRP A 173 -8.34 -15.05 10.37
CA TRP A 173 -8.51 -16.50 10.41
C TRP A 173 -9.07 -17.07 9.11
N TYR A 174 -10.05 -16.40 8.54
CA TYR A 174 -10.76 -16.81 7.33
C TYR A 174 -10.40 -15.98 6.13
N HIS A 175 -10.08 -14.70 6.34
CA HIS A 175 -9.74 -13.80 5.26
C HIS A 175 -8.37 -14.19 4.63
N PRO A 176 -8.23 -14.10 3.30
CA PRO A 176 -6.96 -14.41 2.61
C PRO A 176 -5.75 -13.61 3.11
N TYR A 177 -5.96 -12.44 3.72
CA TYR A 177 -4.89 -11.66 4.35
C TYR A 177 -4.16 -12.39 5.49
N GLY A 178 -4.73 -13.48 6.00
CA GLY A 178 -4.08 -14.35 6.97
C GLY A 178 -3.01 -15.28 6.41
N ILE A 179 -2.74 -15.23 5.09
CA ILE A 179 -1.72 -16.04 4.43
C ILE A 179 -0.67 -15.09 3.83
N PRO A 180 0.63 -15.26 4.12
CA PRO A 180 1.66 -14.36 3.59
C PRO A 180 1.68 -14.39 2.06
N PRO A 181 1.98 -13.25 1.39
CA PRO A 181 2.01 -13.18 -0.07
C PRO A 181 2.89 -14.22 -0.75
N ILE A 182 3.98 -14.64 -0.11
CA ILE A 182 4.86 -15.69 -0.63
C ILE A 182 4.21 -17.10 -0.61
N GLY A 183 3.08 -17.27 0.10
CA GLY A 183 2.40 -18.56 0.28
C GLY A 183 3.11 -19.49 1.27
N TYR A 184 2.45 -20.59 1.64
CA TYR A 184 3.07 -21.65 2.43
C TYR A 184 3.78 -22.68 1.54
N PRO A 185 4.76 -23.46 2.05
CA PRO A 185 5.50 -24.43 1.26
C PRO A 185 4.63 -25.40 0.47
N HIS A 186 3.54 -25.90 1.06
CA HIS A 186 2.64 -26.84 0.39
C HIS A 186 1.85 -26.19 -0.75
N HIS A 187 1.56 -24.89 -0.71
CA HIS A 187 0.97 -24.17 -1.84
C HIS A 187 1.95 -24.10 -3.01
N ILE A 188 3.22 -23.69 -2.73
CA ILE A 188 4.27 -23.57 -3.74
C ILE A 188 4.51 -24.92 -4.44
N GLN A 189 4.47 -26.03 -3.71
CA GLN A 189 4.61 -27.36 -4.28
C GLN A 189 3.53 -27.69 -5.32
N ASN A 190 2.32 -27.16 -5.15
CA ASN A 190 1.17 -27.44 -6.02
C ASN A 190 1.14 -26.64 -7.33
N TYR A 191 2.03 -25.63 -7.52
CA TYR A 191 2.04 -24.88 -8.76
C TYR A 191 2.49 -25.77 -9.93
N SER A 192 1.78 -25.70 -11.06
CA SER A 192 2.11 -26.39 -12.30
C SER A 192 2.06 -25.39 -13.45
N PHE A 193 2.53 -25.79 -14.63
CA PHE A 193 2.37 -24.98 -15.83
C PHE A 193 0.91 -24.56 -16.05
N GLU A 194 -0.01 -25.50 -15.93
CA GLU A 194 -1.43 -25.25 -16.15
C GLU A 194 -1.98 -24.20 -15.15
N THR A 195 -1.71 -24.37 -13.84
CA THR A 195 -2.24 -23.45 -12.82
C THR A 195 -1.69 -22.04 -12.97
N VAL A 196 -0.37 -21.88 -13.20
CA VAL A 196 0.27 -20.59 -13.37
C VAL A 196 -0.15 -19.93 -14.69
N HIS A 197 -0.22 -20.70 -15.77
CA HIS A 197 -0.66 -20.20 -17.07
C HIS A 197 -2.14 -19.76 -17.03
N ASN A 198 -3.01 -20.54 -16.37
CA ASN A 198 -4.42 -20.17 -16.20
C ASN A 198 -4.56 -18.90 -15.35
N HIS A 199 -3.77 -18.73 -14.28
CA HIS A 199 -3.76 -17.52 -13.47
C HIS A 199 -3.34 -16.30 -14.31
N TYR A 200 -2.26 -16.42 -15.09
CA TYR A 200 -1.85 -15.38 -16.03
C TYR A 200 -2.97 -15.05 -17.05
N LYS A 201 -3.56 -16.07 -17.68
CA LYS A 201 -4.65 -15.87 -18.67
C LYS A 201 -5.90 -15.25 -18.08
N THR A 202 -6.18 -15.46 -16.81
CA THR A 202 -7.35 -14.90 -16.13
C THR A 202 -7.16 -13.42 -15.79
N TRP A 203 -6.02 -13.06 -15.23
CA TRP A 203 -5.85 -11.78 -14.57
C TRP A 203 -5.02 -10.76 -15.34
N TYR A 204 -4.08 -11.21 -16.21
CA TYR A 204 -3.17 -10.32 -16.95
C TYR A 204 -3.78 -9.96 -18.29
N THR A 205 -4.63 -8.95 -18.26
CA THR A 205 -5.44 -8.49 -19.41
C THR A 205 -5.70 -6.99 -19.30
N PRO A 206 -5.87 -6.28 -20.43
CA PRO A 206 -6.03 -4.83 -20.45
C PRO A 206 -7.08 -4.28 -19.48
N ASN A 207 -8.27 -4.89 -19.44
CA ASN A 207 -9.36 -4.42 -18.59
C ASN A 207 -9.19 -4.70 -17.08
N ASN A 208 -8.13 -5.41 -16.71
CA ASN A 208 -7.70 -5.60 -15.30
C ASN A 208 -6.41 -4.86 -14.99
N ALA A 209 -5.91 -4.04 -15.91
CA ALA A 209 -4.63 -3.35 -15.76
C ALA A 209 -4.79 -1.83 -15.77
N ILE A 210 -3.84 -1.16 -15.14
CA ILE A 210 -3.66 0.29 -15.19
C ILE A 210 -2.20 0.56 -15.55
N ILE A 211 -1.97 1.37 -16.58
CA ILE A 211 -0.65 1.95 -16.86
C ILE A 211 -0.56 3.26 -16.13
N ILE A 212 0.42 3.40 -15.23
CA ILE A 212 0.70 4.62 -14.48
C ILE A 212 2.07 5.12 -14.92
N ILE A 213 2.16 6.37 -15.36
CA ILE A 213 3.42 6.98 -15.79
C ILE A 213 3.59 8.30 -15.07
N ALA A 214 4.65 8.41 -14.29
CA ALA A 214 5.05 9.66 -13.64
C ALA A 214 6.36 10.16 -14.24
N GLY A 215 6.46 11.47 -14.52
CA GLY A 215 7.69 12.07 -15.01
C GLY A 215 7.49 13.00 -16.18
N LYS A 216 8.58 13.28 -16.91
CA LYS A 216 8.59 14.29 -17.99
C LYS A 216 7.87 13.83 -19.25
N THR A 217 6.56 13.65 -19.19
CA THR A 217 5.71 13.24 -20.31
C THR A 217 4.28 13.77 -20.12
N SER A 218 3.42 13.57 -21.13
CA SER A 218 2.00 13.94 -21.09
C SER A 218 1.14 12.81 -21.68
N LEU A 219 -0.15 12.82 -21.39
CA LEU A 219 -1.10 11.88 -21.99
C LEU A 219 -1.13 11.99 -23.52
N ALA A 220 -0.95 13.19 -24.06
CA ALA A 220 -0.91 13.41 -25.51
C ALA A 220 0.27 12.68 -26.19
N GLU A 221 1.42 12.57 -25.49
CA GLU A 221 2.58 11.80 -25.96
C GLU A 221 2.41 10.30 -25.75
N VAL A 222 1.87 9.88 -24.59
CA VAL A 222 1.76 8.47 -24.18
C VAL A 222 0.65 7.72 -24.92
N LYS A 223 -0.52 8.35 -25.08
CA LYS A 223 -1.73 7.70 -25.59
C LYS A 223 -1.51 7.03 -26.96
N PRO A 224 -0.92 7.67 -27.98
CA PRO A 224 -0.72 7.01 -29.29
C PRO A 224 0.23 5.81 -29.22
N ILE A 225 1.18 5.81 -28.27
CA ILE A 225 2.11 4.71 -28.05
C ILE A 225 1.36 3.53 -27.43
N VAL A 226 0.57 3.80 -26.38
CA VAL A 226 -0.22 2.76 -25.70
C VAL A 226 -1.29 2.20 -26.65
N GLU A 227 -1.98 3.02 -27.43
CA GLU A 227 -2.93 2.56 -28.45
C GLU A 227 -2.28 1.61 -29.46
N ARG A 228 -1.06 1.91 -29.92
CA ARG A 228 -0.31 1.09 -30.88
C ARG A 228 0.02 -0.30 -30.34
N TYR A 229 0.45 -0.41 -29.09
CA TYR A 229 0.96 -1.68 -28.54
C TYR A 229 -0.06 -2.46 -27.72
N PHE A 230 -1.02 -1.79 -27.08
CA PHE A 230 -2.01 -2.41 -26.20
C PHE A 230 -3.43 -2.37 -26.78
N GLY A 231 -3.71 -1.52 -27.78
CA GLY A 231 -5.07 -1.27 -28.27
C GLY A 231 -5.79 -2.50 -28.81
N ASP A 232 -5.08 -3.36 -29.51
CA ASP A 232 -5.60 -4.60 -30.10
C ASP A 232 -5.59 -5.80 -29.14
N LEU A 233 -5.04 -5.64 -27.92
CA LEU A 233 -5.06 -6.74 -26.94
C LEU A 233 -6.49 -6.97 -26.45
N PRO A 234 -6.96 -8.24 -26.44
CA PRO A 234 -8.34 -8.53 -26.09
C PRO A 234 -8.60 -8.36 -24.59
N SER A 235 -9.72 -7.75 -24.26
CA SER A 235 -10.29 -7.81 -22.90
C SER A 235 -10.79 -9.23 -22.60
N ARG A 236 -10.86 -9.56 -21.31
CA ARG A 236 -11.34 -10.87 -20.83
C ARG A 236 -12.36 -10.68 -19.71
N THR A 237 -13.15 -11.71 -19.46
CA THR A 237 -14.02 -11.73 -18.27
C THR A 237 -13.16 -11.88 -17.00
N ILE A 238 -13.21 -10.89 -16.13
CA ILE A 238 -12.51 -10.91 -14.84
C ILE A 238 -13.45 -11.54 -13.80
N PRO A 239 -12.99 -12.54 -13.04
CA PRO A 239 -13.75 -13.05 -11.91
C PRO A 239 -14.03 -11.96 -10.87
N ALA A 240 -15.21 -11.98 -10.26
CA ALA A 240 -15.48 -11.14 -9.11
C ALA A 240 -14.57 -11.54 -7.95
N ARG A 241 -14.00 -10.55 -7.25
CA ARG A 241 -13.21 -10.78 -6.03
C ARG A 241 -14.10 -11.44 -4.98
N GLN A 242 -13.70 -12.61 -4.53
CA GLN A 242 -14.39 -13.32 -3.44
C GLN A 242 -13.67 -13.01 -2.14
N ARG A 243 -14.25 -12.13 -1.34
CA ARG A 243 -13.71 -11.74 -0.03
C ARG A 243 -14.61 -12.26 1.07
N PHE A 244 -13.99 -12.89 2.06
CA PHE A 244 -14.69 -13.37 3.24
C PHE A 244 -14.64 -12.29 4.32
N THR A 245 -15.78 -12.05 4.98
CA THR A 245 -15.80 -11.20 6.16
C THR A 245 -15.15 -11.93 7.32
N GLU A 246 -14.14 -11.32 7.93
CA GLU A 246 -13.54 -11.87 9.14
C GLU A 246 -14.55 -11.81 10.30
N PRO A 247 -14.74 -12.89 11.07
CA PRO A 247 -15.59 -12.87 12.25
C PRO A 247 -15.09 -11.87 13.28
N THR A 248 -16.00 -11.28 14.05
CA THR A 248 -15.60 -10.41 15.16
C THR A 248 -14.85 -11.20 16.23
N HIS A 249 -13.75 -10.67 16.74
CA HIS A 249 -12.90 -11.34 17.74
C HIS A 249 -13.53 -11.42 19.14
N GLN A 250 -14.67 -10.78 19.39
CA GLN A 250 -15.48 -10.87 20.63
C GLN A 250 -14.67 -10.72 21.93
N GLY A 251 -13.68 -9.81 21.94
CA GLY A 251 -12.83 -9.57 23.10
C GLY A 251 -11.73 -10.61 23.36
N ILE A 252 -11.46 -11.49 22.40
CA ILE A 252 -10.36 -12.46 22.48
C ILE A 252 -9.10 -11.83 21.89
N THR A 253 -8.04 -11.74 22.70
CA THR A 253 -6.69 -11.35 22.24
C THR A 253 -5.85 -12.61 22.01
N GLN A 254 -5.23 -12.71 20.84
CA GLN A 254 -4.21 -13.72 20.58
C GLN A 254 -2.84 -13.18 20.97
N HIS A 255 -2.12 -13.94 21.79
CA HIS A 255 -0.78 -13.55 22.22
C HIS A 255 0.28 -14.44 21.56
N ILE A 256 1.21 -13.81 20.85
CA ILE A 256 2.33 -14.46 20.19
C ILE A 256 3.59 -14.06 20.94
N GLU A 257 4.27 -15.03 21.56
CA GLU A 257 5.55 -14.82 22.23
C GLU A 257 6.62 -15.65 21.55
N GLN A 258 7.75 -15.03 21.23
CA GLN A 258 8.91 -15.70 20.67
C GLN A 258 10.19 -15.25 21.38
N LYS A 259 10.98 -16.25 21.84
CA LYS A 259 12.36 -16.06 22.30
C LYS A 259 13.31 -16.57 21.23
N ASN A 260 14.24 -15.73 20.79
CA ASN A 260 15.16 -16.11 19.73
C ASN A 260 16.55 -15.46 19.99
N PRO A 261 17.63 -16.26 20.01
CA PRO A 261 19.01 -15.76 20.23
C PRO A 261 19.47 -14.75 19.17
N ARG A 262 18.81 -14.71 18.01
CA ARG A 262 19.09 -13.72 16.97
C ARG A 262 18.49 -12.36 17.23
N ASN A 263 17.54 -12.25 18.19
CA ASN A 263 16.97 -10.97 18.61
C ASN A 263 17.93 -10.30 19.60
N SER A 264 18.35 -9.10 19.32
CA SER A 264 19.18 -8.29 20.23
C SER A 264 18.36 -7.34 21.10
N LEU A 265 17.09 -7.11 20.78
CA LEU A 265 16.19 -6.17 21.42
C LEU A 265 14.84 -6.82 21.70
N ILE A 266 14.09 -6.27 22.64
CA ILE A 266 12.70 -6.66 22.87
C ILE A 266 11.84 -5.84 21.90
N MET A 267 10.98 -6.51 21.13
CA MET A 267 10.01 -5.88 20.25
C MET A 267 8.60 -6.25 20.67
N LEU A 268 7.78 -5.26 20.97
CA LEU A 268 6.41 -5.43 21.44
C LEU A 268 5.45 -4.79 20.44
N ASN A 269 4.36 -5.49 20.08
CA ASN A 269 3.40 -5.01 19.14
C ASN A 269 1.97 -5.30 19.59
N TRP A 270 1.07 -4.36 19.33
CA TRP A 270 -0.37 -4.46 19.59
C TRP A 270 -1.10 -4.15 18.30
N TYR A 271 -2.08 -4.97 17.95
CA TYR A 271 -2.89 -4.82 16.76
C TYR A 271 -4.37 -4.81 17.11
N TYR A 272 -5.06 -3.79 16.66
CA TYR A 272 -6.46 -3.54 16.90
C TYR A 272 -7.23 -3.60 15.60
N ASN A 273 -8.47 -4.08 15.62
CA ASN A 273 -9.35 -3.96 14.46
C ASN A 273 -9.60 -2.49 14.13
N ALA A 274 -9.58 -2.18 12.85
CA ALA A 274 -9.90 -0.84 12.39
C ALA A 274 -10.71 -0.89 11.09
N PRO A 275 -11.72 -0.01 10.91
CA PRO A 275 -12.39 0.16 9.63
C PRO A 275 -11.38 0.68 8.61
N ASN A 276 -11.67 0.51 7.31
CA ASN A 276 -10.88 1.12 6.27
C ASN A 276 -11.69 2.13 5.44
N HIS A 277 -11.14 2.57 4.32
CA HIS A 277 -11.82 3.53 3.43
C HIS A 277 -13.10 2.97 2.76
N ARG A 278 -13.34 1.63 2.78
CA ARG A 278 -14.45 0.94 2.09
C ARG A 278 -15.41 0.22 3.02
N VAL A 279 -14.91 -0.35 4.12
CA VAL A 279 -15.64 -1.30 4.96
C VAL A 279 -15.62 -0.84 6.42
N GLY A 280 -16.74 -1.05 7.12
CA GLY A 280 -16.94 -0.59 8.48
C GLY A 280 -17.37 0.88 8.55
N GLU A 281 -17.05 1.55 9.64
CA GLU A 281 -17.34 2.97 9.82
C GLU A 281 -16.31 3.84 9.05
N THR A 282 -16.45 3.91 7.72
CA THR A 282 -15.50 4.55 6.80
C THR A 282 -15.23 6.04 7.11
N LYS A 283 -16.13 6.72 7.83
CA LYS A 283 -15.92 8.09 8.31
C LYS A 283 -14.68 8.25 9.18
N HIS A 284 -14.18 7.16 9.80
CA HIS A 284 -12.99 7.17 10.65
C HIS A 284 -11.68 6.97 9.88
N TYR A 285 -11.73 6.74 8.56
CA TYR A 285 -10.53 6.48 7.78
C TYR A 285 -9.48 7.59 7.90
N TYR A 286 -9.82 8.84 7.53
CA TYR A 286 -8.88 9.96 7.64
C TYR A 286 -8.53 10.31 9.09
N PRO A 287 -9.48 10.33 10.05
CA PRO A 287 -9.16 10.48 11.46
C PRO A 287 -8.18 9.43 12.01
N LEU A 288 -8.24 8.17 11.57
CA LEU A 288 -7.29 7.12 11.96
C LEU A 288 -5.90 7.33 11.36
N ILE A 289 -5.77 7.86 10.15
CA ILE A 289 -4.49 8.29 9.59
C ILE A 289 -3.85 9.37 10.46
N VAL A 290 -4.64 10.38 10.84
CA VAL A 290 -4.18 11.46 11.73
C VAL A 290 -3.82 10.94 13.11
N LEU A 291 -4.63 10.06 13.70
CA LEU A 291 -4.34 9.41 14.98
C LEU A 291 -3.05 8.60 14.93
N SER A 292 -2.83 7.84 13.85
CA SER A 292 -1.59 7.09 13.66
C SER A 292 -0.37 8.03 13.60
N GLN A 293 -0.48 9.17 12.92
CA GLN A 293 0.59 10.18 12.91
C GLN A 293 0.85 10.76 14.30
N ILE A 294 -0.18 11.02 15.12
CA ILE A 294 -0.06 11.50 16.50
C ILE A 294 0.62 10.45 17.40
N LEU A 295 0.22 9.19 17.29
CA LEU A 295 0.70 8.08 18.12
C LEU A 295 2.02 7.45 17.65
N GLY A 296 2.82 8.12 16.83
CA GLY A 296 4.14 7.60 16.50
C GLY A 296 4.57 7.74 15.05
N GLY A 297 4.04 8.74 14.34
CA GLY A 297 4.46 9.05 12.98
C GLY A 297 5.94 9.47 12.86
N ASN A 298 6.49 10.08 13.92
CA ASN A 298 7.91 10.46 13.98
C ASN A 298 8.36 10.71 15.43
N SER A 299 9.67 10.98 15.63
CA SER A 299 10.29 11.21 16.92
C SER A 299 9.88 12.52 17.61
N THR A 300 9.15 13.39 16.95
CA THR A 300 8.72 14.67 17.53
C THR A 300 7.33 14.64 18.14
N THR A 301 6.63 13.51 18.07
CA THR A 301 5.30 13.33 18.68
C THR A 301 5.37 13.30 20.20
N GLU A 302 4.28 13.73 20.87
CA GLU A 302 4.18 13.68 22.33
C GLU A 302 4.31 12.24 22.87
N PHE A 303 3.71 11.28 22.17
CA PHE A 303 3.81 9.86 22.47
C PHE A 303 5.27 9.36 22.46
N TYR A 304 6.05 9.73 21.43
CA TYR A 304 7.47 9.37 21.37
C TYR A 304 8.25 10.04 22.49
N ARG A 305 8.08 11.36 22.68
CA ARG A 305 8.75 12.10 23.75
C ARG A 305 8.48 11.51 25.12
N PHE A 306 7.21 11.21 25.43
CA PHE A 306 6.82 10.64 26.71
C PHE A 306 7.50 9.29 26.98
N LEU A 307 7.39 8.32 26.05
CA LEU A 307 7.89 6.96 26.29
C LEU A 307 9.42 6.82 26.09
N VAL A 308 9.99 7.57 25.15
CA VAL A 308 11.41 7.41 24.76
C VAL A 308 12.30 8.43 25.46
N GLU A 309 11.97 9.72 25.44
CA GLU A 309 12.85 10.77 25.92
C GLU A 309 12.68 11.01 27.44
N GLU A 310 11.45 11.15 27.92
CA GLU A 310 11.16 11.51 29.31
C GLU A 310 11.20 10.29 30.22
N LYS A 311 10.40 9.24 29.91
CA LYS A 311 10.34 8.02 30.73
C LYS A 311 11.49 7.07 30.47
N LYS A 312 12.14 7.16 29.30
CA LYS A 312 13.24 6.30 28.85
C LYS A 312 12.89 4.80 28.94
N LEU A 313 11.64 4.47 28.64
CA LEU A 313 11.11 3.10 28.69
C LEU A 313 11.25 2.35 27.36
N ALA A 314 11.50 3.06 26.26
CA ALA A 314 11.68 2.48 24.96
C ALA A 314 12.85 3.13 24.20
N LEU A 315 13.40 2.43 23.22
CA LEU A 315 14.34 2.97 22.22
C LEU A 315 13.58 3.61 21.06
N SER A 316 12.43 3.07 20.73
CA SER A 316 11.51 3.64 19.74
C SER A 316 10.08 3.19 19.99
N VAL A 317 9.13 4.03 19.61
CA VAL A 317 7.70 3.70 19.53
C VAL A 317 7.17 4.18 18.20
N ARG A 318 6.22 3.44 17.62
CA ARG A 318 5.58 3.77 16.35
C ARG A 318 4.12 3.35 16.36
N SER A 319 3.35 3.98 15.50
CA SER A 319 2.00 3.57 15.18
C SER A 319 1.85 3.41 13.66
N SER A 320 0.97 2.54 13.25
CA SER A 320 0.63 2.30 11.85
C SER A 320 -0.87 2.08 11.71
N TYR A 321 -1.41 2.48 10.57
CA TYR A 321 -2.78 2.20 10.20
C TYR A 321 -2.82 1.70 8.77
N GLU A 322 -3.34 0.50 8.57
CA GLU A 322 -3.37 -0.19 7.27
C GLU A 322 -4.75 -0.04 6.59
N GLY A 323 -5.24 1.19 6.51
CA GLY A 323 -6.56 1.51 5.97
C GLY A 323 -6.65 1.55 4.45
N ASP A 324 -5.51 1.52 3.73
CA ASP A 324 -5.44 1.67 2.26
C ASP A 324 -5.69 0.35 1.51
N SER A 325 -5.86 -0.77 2.21
CA SER A 325 -6.15 -2.08 1.63
C SER A 325 -7.61 -2.19 1.16
N TYR A 326 -7.88 -3.14 0.26
CA TYR A 326 -9.22 -3.40 -0.25
C TYR A 326 -10.20 -3.82 0.87
N ASP A 327 -9.75 -4.67 1.79
CA ASP A 327 -10.50 -5.08 2.96
C ASP A 327 -9.87 -4.56 4.26
N PRO A 328 -10.62 -4.48 5.37
CA PRO A 328 -10.09 -3.97 6.63
C PRO A 328 -8.88 -4.75 7.12
N ARG A 329 -7.93 -4.02 7.67
CA ARG A 329 -6.77 -4.54 8.35
C ARG A 329 -6.69 -3.97 9.77
N SER A 330 -5.50 -3.65 10.25
CA SER A 330 -5.29 -3.28 11.64
C SER A 330 -4.83 -1.84 11.84
N PHE A 331 -5.09 -1.33 13.04
CA PHE A 331 -4.36 -0.23 13.65
C PHE A 331 -3.30 -0.83 14.58
N GLY A 332 -2.03 -0.50 14.34
CA GLY A 332 -0.89 -1.09 15.06
C GLY A 332 -0.17 -0.08 15.93
N ILE A 333 0.31 -0.54 17.10
CA ILE A 333 1.29 0.16 17.94
C ILE A 333 2.47 -0.78 18.14
N SER A 334 3.69 -0.28 17.97
CA SER A 334 4.92 -1.05 18.16
C SER A 334 5.92 -0.30 19.02
N ALA A 335 6.68 -1.04 19.80
CA ALA A 335 7.76 -0.52 20.63
C ALA A 335 9.00 -1.41 20.53
N THR A 336 10.16 -0.79 20.54
CA THR A 336 11.45 -1.48 20.67
C THR A 336 12.08 -1.07 21.99
N LEU A 337 12.41 -2.06 22.83
CA LEU A 337 12.99 -1.85 24.14
C LEU A 337 14.41 -2.42 24.21
N SER A 338 15.20 -1.94 25.17
CA SER A 338 16.48 -2.58 25.50
C SER A 338 16.25 -3.94 26.17
N PRO A 339 17.20 -4.90 26.08
CA PRO A 339 17.04 -6.23 26.68
C PRO A 339 16.81 -6.22 28.21
N ASN A 340 17.28 -5.18 28.89
CA ASN A 340 17.18 -5.05 30.34
C ASN A 340 15.96 -4.26 30.80
N MET A 341 15.07 -3.86 29.90
CA MET A 341 13.87 -3.11 30.24
C MET A 341 12.82 -4.02 30.88
N ASP A 342 12.21 -3.55 31.96
CA ASP A 342 11.04 -4.20 32.52
C ASP A 342 9.82 -3.99 31.60
N VAL A 343 9.42 -5.05 30.94
CA VAL A 343 8.30 -5.06 29.98
C VAL A 343 6.98 -4.68 30.66
N ALA A 344 6.78 -5.06 31.94
CA ALA A 344 5.55 -4.74 32.65
C ALA A 344 5.43 -3.25 32.94
N VAL A 345 6.55 -2.59 33.30
CA VAL A 345 6.60 -1.13 33.49
C VAL A 345 6.28 -0.40 32.18
N PHE A 346 6.85 -0.85 31.08
CA PHE A 346 6.55 -0.27 29.76
C PHE A 346 5.06 -0.46 29.40
N LYS A 347 4.54 -1.69 29.48
CA LYS A 347 3.12 -2.00 29.16
C LYS A 347 2.16 -1.15 29.99
N LYS A 348 2.47 -0.94 31.28
CA LYS A 348 1.67 -0.06 32.14
C LYS A 348 1.70 1.39 31.64
N ALA A 349 2.87 1.95 31.36
CA ALA A 349 3.01 3.32 30.90
C ALA A 349 2.28 3.54 29.55
N LEU A 350 2.38 2.58 28.61
CA LEU A 350 1.63 2.58 27.36
C LEU A 350 0.12 2.59 27.62
N SER A 351 -0.36 1.67 28.46
CA SER A 351 -1.79 1.58 28.79
C SER A 351 -2.32 2.86 29.42
N ASP A 352 -1.58 3.45 30.38
CA ASP A 352 -1.96 4.71 31.02
C ASP A 352 -2.02 5.86 30.00
N TYR A 353 -1.08 5.92 29.05
CA TYR A 353 -1.07 6.92 27.99
C TYR A 353 -2.28 6.78 27.04
N LEU A 354 -2.53 5.56 26.56
CA LEU A 354 -3.68 5.29 25.67
C LEU A 354 -5.02 5.56 26.37
N LYS A 355 -5.12 5.22 27.66
CA LYS A 355 -6.29 5.57 28.47
C LYS A 355 -6.50 7.08 28.55
N GLY A 356 -5.42 7.85 28.68
CA GLY A 356 -5.49 9.33 28.62
C GLY A 356 -6.05 9.84 27.31
N ILE A 357 -5.65 9.26 26.17
CA ILE A 357 -6.20 9.59 24.84
C ILE A 357 -7.70 9.25 24.75
N LEU A 358 -8.10 8.08 25.27
CA LEU A 358 -9.52 7.67 25.24
C LEU A 358 -10.41 8.54 26.12
N GLU A 359 -9.91 9.01 27.26
CA GLU A 359 -10.67 9.83 28.21
C GLU A 359 -10.71 11.32 27.80
N LYS A 360 -9.59 11.87 27.37
CA LYS A 360 -9.40 13.32 27.17
C LYS A 360 -9.29 13.73 25.71
N GLY A 361 -9.05 12.78 24.78
CA GLY A 361 -8.69 13.06 23.40
C GLY A 361 -7.24 13.53 23.25
N VAL A 362 -6.95 14.11 22.11
CA VAL A 362 -5.66 14.72 21.76
C VAL A 362 -5.78 16.26 21.82
N SER A 363 -4.66 16.96 21.94
CA SER A 363 -4.64 18.42 21.94
C SER A 363 -4.74 19.01 20.53
N GLU A 364 -5.17 20.27 20.44
CA GLU A 364 -5.16 21.02 19.17
C GLU A 364 -3.75 21.13 18.56
N GLU A 365 -2.73 21.22 19.40
CA GLU A 365 -1.34 21.30 18.95
C GLU A 365 -0.89 19.98 18.30
N GLU A 366 -1.20 18.83 18.91
CA GLU A 366 -0.91 17.51 18.34
C GLU A 366 -1.64 17.32 17.01
N LEU A 367 -2.93 17.67 16.93
CA LEU A 367 -3.70 17.61 15.70
C LEU A 367 -3.07 18.47 14.60
N ARG A 368 -2.78 19.75 14.91
CA ARG A 368 -2.18 20.69 13.95
C ARG A 368 -0.82 20.20 13.46
N LYS A 369 0.00 19.66 14.36
CA LYS A 369 1.33 19.13 14.05
C LYS A 369 1.23 17.89 13.16
N ALA A 370 0.37 16.93 13.49
CA ALA A 370 0.16 15.72 12.70
C ALA A 370 -0.31 16.03 11.28
N LYS A 371 -1.28 16.93 11.12
CA LYS A 371 -1.73 17.39 9.80
C LYS A 371 -0.60 18.00 8.98
N ARG A 372 0.16 18.92 9.57
CA ARG A 372 1.31 19.56 8.90
C ARG A 372 2.34 18.52 8.45
N ASP A 373 2.67 17.55 9.30
CA ASP A 373 3.68 16.53 9.01
C ASP A 373 3.20 15.58 7.90
N LEU A 374 1.91 15.20 7.89
CA LEU A 374 1.30 14.41 6.82
C LEU A 374 1.32 15.15 5.47
N LEU A 375 0.99 16.44 5.46
CA LEU A 375 1.02 17.26 4.24
C LEU A 375 2.45 17.49 3.74
N ALA A 376 3.42 17.61 4.64
CA ALA A 376 4.83 17.68 4.25
C ALA A 376 5.31 16.36 3.62
N GLN A 377 4.93 15.20 4.19
CA GLN A 377 5.22 13.89 3.60
C GLN A 377 4.64 13.76 2.19
N LEU A 378 3.39 14.22 1.98
CA LEU A 378 2.75 14.21 0.68
C LEU A 378 3.49 15.05 -0.37
N ALA A 379 4.06 16.20 0.04
CA ALA A 379 4.88 17.01 -0.87
C ALA A 379 6.14 16.27 -1.35
N PHE A 380 6.82 15.53 -0.47
CA PHE A 380 7.95 14.68 -0.86
C PHE A 380 7.53 13.54 -1.80
N ILE A 381 6.37 12.92 -1.54
CA ILE A 381 5.82 11.85 -2.39
C ILE A 381 5.56 12.39 -3.80
N ARG A 382 4.95 13.56 -3.92
CA ARG A 382 4.64 14.20 -5.20
C ARG A 382 5.90 14.49 -6.03
N ASP A 383 6.97 14.87 -5.38
CA ASP A 383 8.21 15.25 -6.06
C ASP A 383 9.01 14.03 -6.56
N GLY A 384 8.69 12.82 -6.10
CA GLY A 384 9.32 11.56 -6.50
C GLY A 384 8.45 10.74 -7.48
N ASN A 385 8.97 10.41 -8.66
CA ASN A 385 8.21 9.66 -9.66
C ASN A 385 7.76 8.27 -9.14
N ASN A 386 8.68 7.48 -8.56
CA ASN A 386 8.36 6.16 -8.01
C ASN A 386 7.40 6.24 -6.82
N SER A 387 7.54 7.25 -5.96
CA SER A 387 6.62 7.49 -4.85
C SER A 387 5.22 7.83 -5.36
N THR A 388 5.13 8.57 -6.46
CA THR A 388 3.85 8.85 -7.14
C THR A 388 3.21 7.57 -7.67
N LEU A 389 3.98 6.65 -8.29
CA LEU A 389 3.44 5.34 -8.70
C LEU A 389 2.81 4.60 -7.53
N SER A 390 3.50 4.57 -6.37
CA SER A 390 3.00 3.85 -5.18
C SER A 390 1.68 4.41 -4.66
N VAL A 391 1.42 5.70 -4.75
CA VAL A 391 0.13 6.28 -4.36
C VAL A 391 -1.01 5.76 -5.24
N PHE A 392 -0.78 5.65 -6.55
CA PHE A 392 -1.80 5.18 -7.49
C PHE A 392 -2.05 3.67 -7.43
N THR A 393 -1.23 2.89 -6.70
CA THR A 393 -1.55 1.47 -6.43
C THR A 393 -2.84 1.32 -5.62
N SER A 394 -3.22 2.33 -4.84
CA SER A 394 -4.48 2.39 -4.07
C SER A 394 -5.73 2.25 -4.94
N LEU A 395 -5.64 2.54 -6.25
CA LEU A 395 -6.73 2.28 -7.20
C LEU A 395 -7.12 0.79 -7.25
N ALA A 396 -6.17 -0.13 -7.05
CA ALA A 396 -6.46 -1.56 -6.96
C ALA A 396 -7.20 -1.92 -5.67
N SER A 397 -7.08 -1.10 -4.64
CA SER A 397 -7.81 -1.23 -3.37
C SER A 397 -9.16 -0.51 -3.39
N GLY A 398 -9.56 0.06 -4.55
CA GLY A 398 -10.87 0.66 -4.76
C GLY A 398 -10.96 2.17 -4.49
N PHE A 399 -9.83 2.85 -4.33
CA PHE A 399 -9.83 4.31 -4.32
C PHE A 399 -10.20 4.87 -5.68
N SER A 400 -10.83 6.03 -5.69
CA SER A 400 -10.99 6.84 -6.89
C SER A 400 -9.83 7.83 -7.03
N ILE A 401 -9.60 8.31 -8.25
CA ILE A 401 -8.63 9.38 -8.51
C ILE A 401 -8.99 10.64 -7.71
N GLU A 402 -10.29 10.95 -7.57
CA GLU A 402 -10.74 12.08 -6.76
C GLU A 402 -10.32 11.95 -5.29
N GLN A 403 -10.43 10.76 -4.70
CA GLN A 403 -9.99 10.53 -3.32
C GLN A 403 -8.48 10.71 -3.17
N ILE A 404 -7.69 10.29 -4.16
CA ILE A 404 -6.24 10.51 -4.19
C ILE A 404 -5.94 12.00 -4.29
N GLU A 405 -6.56 12.71 -5.21
CA GLU A 405 -6.33 14.14 -5.46
C GLU A 405 -6.78 15.04 -4.29
N LYS A 406 -7.86 14.68 -3.60
CA LYS A 406 -8.41 15.42 -2.45
C LYS A 406 -7.89 14.94 -1.10
N TRP A 407 -6.92 14.03 -1.07
CA TRP A 407 -6.42 13.47 0.19
C TRP A 407 -5.97 14.55 1.18
N ALA A 408 -5.27 15.60 0.71
CA ALA A 408 -4.84 16.70 1.54
C ALA A 408 -6.02 17.48 2.15
N ASP A 409 -7.07 17.71 1.38
CA ASP A 409 -8.26 18.41 1.84
C ASP A 409 -8.97 17.61 2.93
N TYR A 410 -9.08 16.29 2.74
CA TYR A 410 -9.66 15.40 3.75
C TYR A 410 -8.85 15.38 5.04
N ILE A 411 -7.50 15.33 4.97
CA ILE A 411 -6.64 15.41 6.15
C ILE A 411 -6.80 16.77 6.84
N GLN A 412 -6.84 17.86 6.08
CA GLN A 412 -7.02 19.21 6.64
C GLN A 412 -8.38 19.38 7.33
N ALA A 413 -9.42 18.76 6.83
CA ALA A 413 -10.78 18.83 7.37
C ALA A 413 -10.96 18.06 8.69
N VAL A 414 -10.11 17.07 9.01
CA VAL A 414 -10.24 16.26 10.25
C VAL A 414 -10.27 17.14 11.50
N THR A 415 -11.21 16.89 12.39
CA THR A 415 -11.41 17.64 13.65
C THR A 415 -10.90 16.87 14.87
N LEU A 416 -10.73 17.55 16.01
CA LEU A 416 -10.40 16.90 17.29
C LEU A 416 -11.44 15.87 17.71
N GLU A 417 -12.72 16.21 17.52
CA GLU A 417 -13.83 15.33 17.85
C GLU A 417 -13.79 14.04 17.02
N GLU A 418 -13.49 14.15 15.71
CA GLU A 418 -13.36 13.00 14.83
C GLU A 418 -12.16 12.12 15.20
N VAL A 419 -11.00 12.70 15.56
CA VAL A 419 -9.84 11.93 16.03
C VAL A 419 -10.16 11.21 17.33
N HIS A 420 -10.84 11.87 18.27
CA HIS A 420 -11.25 11.24 19.53
C HIS A 420 -12.27 10.11 19.31
N ALA A 421 -13.23 10.30 18.41
CA ALA A 421 -14.16 9.24 18.02
C ALA A 421 -13.44 8.05 17.36
N ALA A 422 -12.49 8.31 16.46
CA ALA A 422 -11.67 7.29 15.82
C ALA A 422 -10.79 6.53 16.83
N ALA A 423 -10.20 7.22 17.80
CA ALA A 423 -9.45 6.59 18.88
C ALA A 423 -10.32 5.60 19.69
N LYS A 424 -11.57 5.96 19.97
CA LYS A 424 -12.52 5.06 20.63
C LYS A 424 -12.84 3.83 19.79
N VAL A 425 -13.01 3.99 18.48
CA VAL A 425 -13.27 2.87 17.57
C VAL A 425 -12.08 1.91 17.50
N ALA A 426 -10.85 2.43 17.43
CA ALA A 426 -9.67 1.59 17.25
C ALA A 426 -9.06 1.07 18.58
N LEU A 427 -9.16 1.79 19.68
CA LEU A 427 -8.37 1.53 20.89
C LEU A 427 -9.19 1.21 22.14
N SER A 428 -10.53 1.30 22.11
CA SER A 428 -11.35 1.02 23.32
C SER A 428 -11.49 -0.46 23.63
N ASP A 429 -11.39 -1.31 22.62
CA ASP A 429 -11.41 -2.75 22.77
C ASP A 429 -10.00 -3.30 23.11
N LEU A 430 -9.95 -4.56 23.52
CA LEU A 430 -8.68 -5.26 23.60
C LEU A 430 -8.06 -5.43 22.22
N PRO A 431 -6.72 -5.42 22.11
CA PRO A 431 -6.06 -5.74 20.84
C PRO A 431 -6.47 -7.14 20.37
N VAL A 432 -6.67 -7.30 19.08
CA VAL A 432 -6.96 -8.59 18.44
C VAL A 432 -5.78 -9.53 18.59
N ALA A 433 -4.57 -9.00 18.40
CA ALA A 433 -3.34 -9.74 18.58
C ALA A 433 -2.27 -8.87 19.23
N THR A 434 -1.41 -9.52 20.03
CA THR A 434 -0.14 -8.96 20.51
C THR A 434 1.00 -9.87 20.12
N MET A 435 2.17 -9.27 19.81
CA MET A 435 3.35 -10.01 19.42
C MET A 435 4.57 -9.49 20.20
N ASP A 436 5.11 -10.32 21.06
CA ASP A 436 6.25 -10.03 21.91
C ASP A 436 7.47 -10.88 21.44
N LEU A 437 8.49 -10.22 20.94
CA LEU A 437 9.74 -10.86 20.52
C LEU A 437 10.84 -10.52 21.53
N HIS A 438 11.47 -11.52 22.10
CA HIS A 438 12.51 -11.37 23.09
C HIS A 438 13.86 -11.89 22.60
N PRO A 439 14.98 -11.37 23.14
CA PRO A 439 16.27 -12.04 23.10
C PRO A 439 16.16 -13.45 23.67
N GLY A 440 16.96 -14.38 23.15
CA GLY A 440 17.02 -15.77 23.64
C GLY A 440 17.89 -15.94 24.87
#